data_5ee655b9464055bad660c5a82bbb2813
#
_entry.id   5ee655b9464055bad660c5a82bbb2813
#
_cell.length_a   1.000
_cell.length_b   1.000
_cell.length_c   1.000
_cell.angle_alpha   90.00
_cell.angle_beta   90.00
_cell.angle_gamma   90.00
#
_symmetry.space_group_name_H-M   'P 1'
#
loop_
_entity.id
_entity.type
_entity.pdbx_description
1 polymer ?
#
loop_
_entity_poly.entity_id
_entity_poly.type
_entity_poly.pdbx_seq_one_letter_code
_entity_poly.pdbx_strand_id
1 'polypeptide(L)'
;LSKGHACPARYAILADKGYFPKEDLKTLRHFDSHLQGQPDKKKTPGIDACAGSLGQGVSVAVGMAMGAKKAGKSLQVYTMLGDGEMQEGQPWEAFMSAAHYKLDNLTFLIDNNGLQIDGTNEEVMSLGSIADKMRAFGMETIEVKNGHDFAEIFAALDAPHNGKPKAIVAHTVKGKGVSYMENVVFWHGSAPSAEQMKQAMDELK
;
A
#
# COMPACT_ATOMS: atom_id res chain seq x y z
N LEU A 1 3.75 4.71 -0.86
CA LEU A 1 2.40 4.18 -1.10
C LEU A 1 2.19 4.08 -2.61
N SER A 2 2.26 2.85 -3.20
CA SER A 2 2.11 2.64 -4.64
C SER A 2 0.65 2.74 -5.06
N LYS A 3 -0.27 2.10 -4.32
CA LYS A 3 -1.72 2.26 -4.50
C LYS A 3 -2.18 3.66 -4.06
N GLY A 4 -1.86 4.66 -4.88
CA GLY A 4 -2.03 6.07 -4.54
C GLY A 4 -3.45 6.49 -4.19
N HIS A 5 -4.48 5.78 -4.69
CA HIS A 5 -5.88 6.02 -4.37
C HIS A 5 -6.24 5.75 -2.89
N ALA A 6 -5.39 5.03 -2.14
CA ALA A 6 -5.52 4.86 -0.68
C ALA A 6 -4.93 6.05 0.12
N CYS A 7 -4.64 7.17 -0.53
CA CYS A 7 -4.07 8.37 0.08
C CYS A 7 -4.88 8.96 1.26
N PRO A 8 -6.22 8.83 1.38
CA PRO A 8 -6.93 9.38 2.53
C PRO A 8 -6.38 8.86 3.87
N ALA A 9 -6.11 7.55 3.97
CA ALA A 9 -5.51 6.96 5.16
C ALA A 9 -4.09 7.51 5.43
N ARG A 10 -3.26 7.66 4.38
CA ARG A 10 -1.93 8.24 4.51
C ARG A 10 -1.99 9.70 4.96
N TYR A 11 -2.90 10.50 4.40
CA TYR A 11 -3.06 11.90 4.80
C TYR A 11 -3.51 12.02 6.26
N ALA A 12 -4.43 11.17 6.71
CA ALA A 12 -4.85 11.15 8.11
C ALA A 12 -3.67 10.88 9.05
N ILE A 13 -2.82 9.89 8.72
CA ILE A 13 -1.61 9.57 9.49
C ILE A 13 -0.61 10.73 9.47
N LEU A 14 -0.38 11.36 8.33
CA LEU A 14 0.55 12.49 8.20
C LEU A 14 0.06 13.69 9.01
N ALA A 15 -1.24 14.00 8.98
CA ALA A 15 -1.83 15.04 9.81
C ALA A 15 -1.69 14.73 11.30
N ASP A 16 -1.93 13.48 11.71
CA ASP A 16 -1.74 13.05 13.10
C ASP A 16 -0.28 13.14 13.56
N LYS A 17 0.67 12.90 12.66
CA LYS A 17 2.11 13.09 12.87
C LYS A 17 2.58 14.55 12.80
N GLY A 18 1.68 15.51 12.54
CA GLY A 18 1.97 16.93 12.53
C GLY A 18 2.64 17.48 11.27
N TYR A 19 2.59 16.76 10.14
CA TYR A 19 3.12 17.26 8.87
C TYR A 19 2.32 18.44 8.31
N PHE A 20 1.03 18.50 8.63
CA PHE A 20 0.11 19.61 8.31
C PHE A 20 -1.10 19.60 9.26
N PRO A 21 -1.88 20.69 9.36
CA PRO A 21 -3.04 20.77 10.25
C PRO A 21 -4.11 19.71 9.96
N LYS A 22 -4.71 19.12 10.99
CA LYS A 22 -5.81 18.14 10.83
C LYS A 22 -7.03 18.72 10.11
N GLU A 23 -7.24 20.01 10.22
CA GLU A 23 -8.32 20.74 9.55
C GLU A 23 -8.23 20.65 8.03
N ASP A 24 -7.03 20.54 7.48
CA ASP A 24 -6.80 20.41 6.04
C ASP A 24 -7.39 19.13 5.46
N LEU A 25 -7.59 18.08 6.27
CA LEU A 25 -8.23 16.83 5.83
C LEU A 25 -9.62 17.06 5.21
N LYS A 26 -10.32 18.12 5.62
CA LYS A 26 -11.63 18.50 5.08
C LYS A 26 -11.55 19.01 3.64
N THR A 27 -10.36 19.35 3.17
CA THR A 27 -10.14 19.90 1.83
C THR A 27 -9.71 18.84 0.80
N LEU A 28 -9.73 17.55 1.19
CA LEU A 28 -9.36 16.45 0.30
C LEU A 28 -10.08 16.56 -1.05
N ARG A 29 -9.29 16.59 -2.15
CA ARG A 29 -9.78 16.73 -3.54
C ARG A 29 -10.52 18.04 -3.87
N HIS A 30 -10.56 19.01 -2.96
CA HIS A 30 -11.04 20.33 -3.33
C HIS A 30 -10.05 21.03 -4.26
N PHE A 31 -10.57 21.97 -5.06
CA PHE A 31 -9.71 22.83 -5.89
C PHE A 31 -8.72 23.58 -4.99
N ASP A 32 -7.49 23.73 -5.45
CA ASP A 32 -6.36 24.33 -4.72
C ASP A 32 -5.92 23.65 -3.41
N SER A 33 -6.55 22.54 -3.00
CA SER A 33 -6.06 21.78 -1.86
C SER A 33 -4.71 21.14 -2.15
N HIS A 34 -3.82 21.11 -1.16
CA HIS A 34 -2.58 20.33 -1.24
C HIS A 34 -2.83 18.81 -1.07
N LEU A 35 -4.03 18.41 -0.62
CA LEU A 35 -4.45 17.02 -0.46
C LEU A 35 -5.14 16.52 -1.73
N GLN A 36 -4.32 16.13 -2.69
CA GLN A 36 -4.79 15.66 -3.98
C GLN A 36 -5.38 14.24 -3.89
N GLY A 37 -6.20 13.85 -4.88
CA GLY A 37 -6.76 12.49 -4.98
C GLY A 37 -5.72 11.39 -5.19
N GLN A 38 -4.52 11.78 -5.59
CA GLN A 38 -3.31 10.96 -5.66
C GLN A 38 -2.17 11.73 -5.00
N PRO A 39 -1.28 11.08 -4.21
CA PRO A 39 -0.23 11.77 -3.49
C PRO A 39 0.76 12.49 -4.42
N ASP A 40 0.99 13.77 -4.15
CA ASP A 40 1.97 14.58 -4.86
C ASP A 40 3.02 15.14 -3.87
N LYS A 41 4.27 14.69 -4.01
CA LYS A 41 5.37 15.10 -3.12
C LYS A 41 5.72 16.60 -3.21
N LYS A 42 5.31 17.29 -4.29
CA LYS A 42 5.54 18.73 -4.45
C LYS A 42 4.50 19.56 -3.71
N LYS A 43 3.35 18.98 -3.39
CA LYS A 43 2.22 19.68 -2.77
C LYS A 43 2.02 19.28 -1.31
N THR A 44 2.11 18.00 -0.99
CA THR A 44 1.76 17.48 0.33
C THR A 44 3.00 17.17 1.15
N PRO A 45 3.22 17.83 2.30
CA PRO A 45 4.29 17.51 3.23
C PRO A 45 4.23 16.04 3.69
N GLY A 46 5.39 15.38 3.81
CA GLY A 46 5.49 13.98 4.23
C GLY A 46 5.23 12.94 3.13
N ILE A 47 5.05 13.36 1.88
CA ILE A 47 4.97 12.46 0.73
C ILE A 47 6.36 12.30 0.10
N ASP A 48 6.90 11.08 0.12
CA ASP A 48 8.24 10.78 -0.39
C ASP A 48 8.31 10.68 -1.91
N ALA A 49 7.22 10.16 -2.52
CA ALA A 49 7.10 9.99 -3.97
C ALA A 49 5.66 10.22 -4.42
N CYS A 50 5.48 10.77 -5.62
CA CYS A 50 4.17 10.83 -6.25
C CYS A 50 3.68 9.41 -6.56
N ALA A 51 2.36 9.22 -6.47
CA ALA A 51 1.69 8.00 -6.90
C ALA A 51 0.44 8.39 -7.71
N GLY A 52 -0.03 7.47 -8.55
CA GLY A 52 -1.20 7.70 -9.42
C GLY A 52 -1.44 6.50 -10.29
N SER A 53 -0.70 6.37 -11.37
CA SER A 53 -0.73 5.18 -12.21
C SER A 53 -0.27 3.96 -11.42
N LEU A 54 -1.09 2.91 -11.40
CA LEU A 54 -0.80 1.68 -10.66
C LEU A 54 0.50 1.03 -11.13
N GLY A 55 1.22 0.40 -10.21
CA GLY A 55 2.50 -0.26 -10.47
C GLY A 55 3.72 0.66 -10.50
N GLN A 56 3.56 1.96 -10.78
CA GLN A 56 4.67 2.92 -10.90
C GLN A 56 5.45 3.08 -9.58
N GLY A 57 4.74 3.18 -8.46
CA GLY A 57 5.35 3.39 -7.15
C GLY A 57 6.29 2.25 -6.74
N VAL A 58 6.05 1.04 -7.22
CA VAL A 58 6.90 -0.13 -6.97
C VAL A 58 8.29 0.08 -7.58
N SER A 59 8.35 0.51 -8.86
CA SER A 59 9.62 0.81 -9.54
C SER A 59 10.36 1.99 -8.91
N VAL A 60 9.62 3.02 -8.47
CA VAL A 60 10.21 4.15 -7.75
C VAL A 60 10.88 3.68 -6.45
N ALA A 61 10.23 2.78 -5.70
CA ALA A 61 10.79 2.22 -4.47
C ALA A 61 12.08 1.40 -4.74
N VAL A 62 12.10 0.62 -5.83
CA VAL A 62 13.31 -0.09 -6.27
C VAL A 62 14.45 0.89 -6.53
N GLY A 63 14.18 1.98 -7.26
CA GLY A 63 15.16 3.04 -7.54
C GLY A 63 15.68 3.71 -6.26
N MET A 64 14.80 3.99 -5.29
CA MET A 64 15.18 4.56 -3.98
C MET A 64 16.07 3.62 -3.19
N ALA A 65 15.71 2.33 -3.10
CA ALA A 65 16.48 1.32 -2.37
C ALA A 65 17.86 1.11 -3.00
N MET A 66 17.92 1.03 -4.33
CA MET A 66 19.16 0.91 -5.09
C MET A 66 20.06 2.13 -4.89
N GLY A 67 19.49 3.34 -4.99
CA GLY A 67 20.21 4.59 -4.78
C GLY A 67 20.78 4.71 -3.38
N ALA A 68 20.01 4.36 -2.35
CA ALA A 68 20.46 4.34 -0.96
C ALA A 68 21.62 3.37 -0.75
N LYS A 69 21.49 2.14 -1.27
CA LYS A 69 22.53 1.10 -1.18
C LYS A 69 23.82 1.53 -1.88
N LYS A 70 23.70 2.09 -3.10
CA LYS A 70 24.85 2.60 -3.86
C LYS A 70 25.54 3.78 -3.16
N ALA A 71 24.79 4.62 -2.47
CA ALA A 71 25.31 5.75 -1.70
C ALA A 71 25.84 5.36 -0.30
N GLY A 72 25.83 4.07 0.05
CA GLY A 72 26.25 3.58 1.37
C GLY A 72 25.38 4.06 2.53
N LYS A 73 24.11 4.43 2.26
CA LYS A 73 23.18 4.91 3.28
C LYS A 73 22.41 3.76 3.91
N SER A 74 22.34 3.74 5.23
CA SER A 74 21.47 2.84 5.98
C SER A 74 20.02 3.35 5.93
N LEU A 75 19.35 3.11 4.81
CA LEU A 75 17.97 3.51 4.59
C LEU A 75 17.14 2.28 4.22
N GLN A 76 16.07 2.06 4.96
CA GLN A 76 15.06 1.05 4.62
C GLN A 76 13.94 1.69 3.79
N VAL A 77 13.56 1.04 2.72
CA VAL A 77 12.48 1.47 1.83
C VAL A 77 11.30 0.52 1.96
N TYR A 78 10.12 1.07 2.17
CA TYR A 78 8.87 0.33 2.24
C TYR A 78 7.95 0.80 1.10
N THR A 79 7.35 -0.12 0.38
CA THR A 79 6.31 0.21 -0.61
C THR A 79 5.08 -0.64 -0.39
N MET A 80 3.93 0.00 -0.32
CA MET A 80 2.65 -0.69 -0.18
C MET A 80 1.91 -0.65 -1.50
N LEU A 81 1.49 -1.83 -1.96
CA LEU A 81 0.72 -2.02 -3.19
C LEU A 81 -0.50 -2.90 -2.93
N GLY A 82 -1.50 -2.82 -3.77
CA GLY A 82 -2.68 -3.68 -3.73
C GLY A 82 -2.49 -4.92 -4.59
N ASP A 83 -3.25 -5.97 -4.30
CA ASP A 83 -3.29 -7.19 -5.10
C ASP A 83 -3.81 -6.92 -6.52
N GLY A 84 -4.89 -6.14 -6.71
CA GLY A 84 -5.33 -5.71 -8.03
C GLY A 84 -4.27 -4.89 -8.79
N GLU A 85 -3.46 -4.09 -8.10
CA GLU A 85 -2.34 -3.36 -8.70
C GLU A 85 -1.27 -4.29 -9.29
N MET A 86 -1.14 -5.49 -8.75
CA MET A 86 -0.19 -6.50 -9.25
C MET A 86 -0.61 -7.11 -10.58
N GLN A 87 -1.77 -6.81 -11.12
CA GLN A 87 -2.17 -7.19 -12.48
C GLN A 87 -1.45 -6.35 -13.56
N GLU A 88 -0.88 -5.20 -13.18
CA GLU A 88 0.02 -4.44 -14.04
C GLU A 88 1.34 -5.18 -14.27
N GLY A 89 1.95 -5.04 -15.45
CA GLY A 89 3.24 -5.69 -15.77
C GLY A 89 4.41 -5.10 -15.00
N GLN A 90 4.40 -3.80 -14.73
CA GLN A 90 5.52 -3.07 -14.14
C GLN A 90 5.91 -3.54 -12.73
N PRO A 91 5.00 -3.94 -11.81
CA PRO A 91 5.40 -4.57 -10.55
C PRO A 91 6.30 -5.79 -10.74
N TRP A 92 6.02 -6.64 -11.70
CA TRP A 92 6.80 -7.86 -11.96
C TRP A 92 8.21 -7.55 -12.46
N GLU A 93 8.35 -6.54 -13.32
CA GLU A 93 9.66 -6.03 -13.76
C GLU A 93 10.45 -5.45 -12.57
N ALA A 94 9.77 -4.72 -11.68
CA ALA A 94 10.37 -4.17 -10.47
C ALA A 94 10.81 -5.29 -9.49
N PHE A 95 9.99 -6.33 -9.31
CA PHE A 95 10.33 -7.48 -8.47
C PHE A 95 11.56 -8.22 -9.00
N MET A 96 11.62 -8.47 -10.30
CA MET A 96 12.78 -9.08 -10.95
C MET A 96 14.06 -8.24 -10.70
N SER A 97 13.96 -6.93 -10.86
CA SER A 97 15.07 -6.01 -10.63
C SER A 97 15.50 -6.00 -9.15
N ALA A 98 14.54 -5.94 -8.22
CA ALA A 98 14.83 -5.94 -6.78
C ALA A 98 15.57 -7.21 -6.36
N ALA A 99 15.14 -8.38 -6.84
CA ALA A 99 15.78 -9.66 -6.56
C ALA A 99 17.18 -9.73 -7.18
N HIS A 100 17.33 -9.31 -8.44
CA HIS A 100 18.61 -9.32 -9.15
C HIS A 100 19.68 -8.48 -8.42
N TYR A 101 19.31 -7.27 -7.99
CA TYR A 101 20.22 -6.36 -7.27
C TYR A 101 20.29 -6.64 -5.76
N LYS A 102 19.63 -7.69 -5.28
CA LYS A 102 19.63 -8.10 -3.86
C LYS A 102 19.35 -6.92 -2.92
N LEU A 103 18.22 -6.23 -3.18
CA LEU A 103 17.85 -5.05 -2.41
C LEU A 103 17.28 -5.45 -1.04
N ASP A 104 18.17 -5.86 -0.14
CA ASP A 104 17.86 -6.26 1.23
C ASP A 104 17.46 -5.10 2.15
N ASN A 105 17.38 -3.92 1.60
CA ASN A 105 16.85 -2.71 2.22
C ASN A 105 15.47 -2.32 1.65
N LEU A 106 14.77 -3.24 0.97
CA LEU A 106 13.46 -3.00 0.36
C LEU A 106 12.43 -4.01 0.84
N THR A 107 11.30 -3.52 1.34
CA THR A 107 10.13 -4.34 1.72
C THR A 107 8.93 -3.94 0.87
N PHE A 108 8.32 -4.93 0.22
CA PHE A 108 7.03 -4.82 -0.45
C PHE A 108 5.93 -5.29 0.50
N LEU A 109 4.98 -4.40 0.81
CA LEU A 109 3.78 -4.69 1.58
C LEU A 109 2.62 -4.88 0.60
N ILE A 110 2.10 -6.08 0.50
CA ILE A 110 1.03 -6.42 -0.45
C ILE A 110 -0.27 -6.55 0.34
N ASP A 111 -1.18 -5.61 0.11
CA ASP A 111 -2.53 -5.65 0.65
C ASP A 111 -3.36 -6.62 -0.19
N ASN A 112 -3.42 -7.87 0.27
CA ASN A 112 -4.11 -8.96 -0.40
C ASN A 112 -5.54 -9.10 0.16
N ASN A 113 -6.43 -8.23 -0.32
CA ASN A 113 -7.83 -8.20 0.10
C ASN A 113 -8.80 -8.90 -0.88
N GLY A 114 -8.31 -9.38 -2.03
CA GLY A 114 -9.07 -10.12 -3.03
C GLY A 114 -10.05 -9.30 -3.86
N LEU A 115 -10.11 -7.98 -3.66
CA LEU A 115 -11.11 -7.11 -4.31
C LEU A 115 -10.47 -5.94 -5.04
N GLN A 116 -10.99 -5.64 -6.21
CA GLN A 116 -10.68 -4.46 -7.01
C GLN A 116 -11.96 -3.73 -7.44
N ILE A 117 -11.84 -2.66 -8.25
CA ILE A 117 -12.96 -1.80 -8.60
C ILE A 117 -14.08 -2.52 -9.37
N ASP A 118 -13.76 -3.52 -10.18
CA ASP A 118 -14.69 -4.21 -11.08
C ASP A 118 -15.19 -5.56 -10.54
N GLY A 119 -14.74 -5.98 -9.35
CA GLY A 119 -15.13 -7.27 -8.78
C GLY A 119 -14.06 -7.91 -7.92
N THR A 120 -14.12 -9.22 -7.77
CA THR A 120 -13.05 -9.99 -7.14
C THR A 120 -11.86 -10.12 -8.09
N ASN A 121 -10.66 -10.22 -7.53
CA ASN A 121 -9.47 -10.46 -8.36
C ASN A 121 -9.57 -11.78 -9.12
N GLU A 122 -10.27 -12.78 -8.57
CA GLU A 122 -10.46 -14.08 -9.21
C GLU A 122 -11.32 -13.98 -10.47
N GLU A 123 -12.37 -13.16 -10.43
CA GLU A 123 -13.28 -12.95 -11.56
C GLU A 123 -12.68 -12.05 -12.64
N VAL A 124 -11.95 -11.00 -12.24
CA VAL A 124 -11.43 -9.99 -13.17
C VAL A 124 -10.12 -10.46 -13.82
N MET A 125 -9.12 -10.80 -13.01
CA MET A 125 -7.83 -11.31 -13.48
C MET A 125 -7.10 -11.99 -12.32
N SER A 126 -7.25 -13.30 -12.21
CA SER A 126 -6.65 -14.07 -11.12
C SER A 126 -5.13 -14.03 -11.14
N LEU A 127 -4.55 -13.76 -10.00
CA LEU A 127 -3.10 -13.84 -9.79
C LEU A 127 -2.65 -15.17 -9.20
N GLY A 128 -3.59 -16.06 -8.82
CA GLY A 128 -3.27 -17.29 -8.07
C GLY A 128 -2.52 -16.95 -6.78
N SER A 129 -1.60 -17.80 -6.35
CA SER A 129 -0.80 -17.58 -5.15
C SER A 129 0.22 -16.45 -5.36
N ILE A 130 -0.04 -15.29 -4.78
CA ILE A 130 0.91 -14.16 -4.80
C ILE A 130 2.18 -14.54 -4.04
N ALA A 131 2.06 -15.18 -2.89
CA ALA A 131 3.21 -15.56 -2.07
C ALA A 131 4.16 -16.50 -2.81
N ASP A 132 3.63 -17.50 -3.54
CA ASP A 132 4.48 -18.42 -4.31
C ASP A 132 5.18 -17.69 -5.46
N LYS A 133 4.51 -16.74 -6.10
CA LYS A 133 5.14 -15.90 -7.11
C LYS A 133 6.28 -15.07 -6.53
N MET A 134 6.09 -14.45 -5.35
CA MET A 134 7.15 -13.69 -4.69
C MET A 134 8.35 -14.58 -4.33
N ARG A 135 8.10 -15.82 -3.85
CA ARG A 135 9.15 -16.81 -3.60
C ARG A 135 9.89 -17.17 -4.89
N ALA A 136 9.15 -17.39 -5.99
CA ALA A 136 9.74 -17.71 -7.31
C ALA A 136 10.60 -16.55 -7.85
N PHE A 137 10.27 -15.30 -7.55
CA PHE A 137 11.11 -14.14 -7.85
C PHE A 137 12.34 -14.01 -6.92
N GLY A 138 12.51 -14.92 -5.95
CA GLY A 138 13.69 -14.95 -5.08
C GLY A 138 13.62 -14.00 -3.88
N MET A 139 12.43 -13.60 -3.47
CA MET A 139 12.22 -12.74 -2.30
C MET A 139 12.15 -13.52 -0.99
N GLU A 140 12.52 -12.89 0.10
CA GLU A 140 12.14 -13.32 1.44
C GLU A 140 10.64 -13.04 1.61
N THR A 141 9.82 -14.10 1.58
CA THR A 141 8.36 -13.95 1.51
C THR A 141 7.70 -14.40 2.80
N ILE A 142 6.92 -13.53 3.40
CA ILE A 142 6.17 -13.77 4.63
C ILE A 142 4.69 -13.57 4.34
N GLU A 143 3.88 -14.56 4.71
CA GLU A 143 2.43 -14.44 4.67
C GLU A 143 1.90 -14.09 6.06
N VAL A 144 1.21 -12.96 6.17
CA VAL A 144 0.49 -12.52 7.35
C VAL A 144 -0.96 -12.96 7.19
N LYS A 145 -1.39 -13.93 8.00
CA LYS A 145 -2.73 -14.55 7.88
C LYS A 145 -3.85 -13.58 8.26
N ASN A 146 -3.59 -12.74 9.25
CA ASN A 146 -4.51 -11.67 9.64
C ASN A 146 -3.80 -10.31 9.50
N GLY A 147 -3.95 -9.68 8.34
CA GLY A 147 -3.39 -8.36 8.05
C GLY A 147 -4.01 -7.21 8.85
N HIS A 148 -4.87 -7.50 9.82
CA HIS A 148 -5.40 -6.56 10.80
C HIS A 148 -4.85 -6.79 12.21
N ASP A 149 -4.02 -7.81 12.40
CA ASP A 149 -3.34 -8.08 13.66
C ASP A 149 -1.97 -7.40 13.67
N PHE A 150 -1.81 -6.41 14.54
CA PHE A 150 -0.56 -5.67 14.66
C PHE A 150 0.62 -6.55 15.10
N ALA A 151 0.39 -7.60 15.91
CA ALA A 151 1.46 -8.49 16.33
C ALA A 151 2.01 -9.29 15.13
N GLU A 152 1.13 -9.82 14.27
CA GLU A 152 1.55 -10.51 13.06
C GLU A 152 2.27 -9.56 12.07
N ILE A 153 1.75 -8.33 11.90
CA ILE A 153 2.35 -7.32 11.01
C ILE A 153 3.75 -6.93 11.51
N PHE A 154 3.91 -6.63 12.80
CA PHE A 154 5.20 -6.25 13.35
C PHE A 154 6.20 -7.39 13.29
N ALA A 155 5.79 -8.63 13.61
CA ALA A 155 6.65 -9.80 13.46
C ALA A 155 7.17 -9.97 12.02
N ALA A 156 6.32 -9.72 11.01
CA ALA A 156 6.71 -9.77 9.61
C ALA A 156 7.65 -8.61 9.21
N LEU A 157 7.40 -7.40 9.73
CA LEU A 157 8.24 -6.23 9.47
C LEU A 157 9.64 -6.41 10.08
N ASP A 158 9.72 -6.95 11.31
CA ASP A 158 10.98 -7.13 12.06
C ASP A 158 11.78 -8.36 11.60
N ALA A 159 11.16 -9.28 10.88
CA ALA A 159 11.85 -10.46 10.35
C ALA A 159 13.04 -10.06 9.46
N PRO A 160 14.14 -10.83 9.47
CA PRO A 160 15.33 -10.50 8.70
C PRO A 160 15.11 -10.59 7.20
N HIS A 161 15.83 -9.79 6.43
CA HIS A 161 15.82 -9.81 4.97
C HIS A 161 16.65 -10.95 4.35
N ASN A 162 17.57 -11.54 5.10
CA ASN A 162 18.46 -12.63 4.65
C ASN A 162 19.20 -12.34 3.33
N GLY A 163 19.59 -11.06 3.12
CA GLY A 163 20.27 -10.60 1.90
C GLY A 163 19.38 -10.52 0.66
N LYS A 164 18.05 -10.52 0.83
CA LYS A 164 17.04 -10.47 -0.24
C LYS A 164 16.06 -9.32 -0.02
N PRO A 165 15.38 -8.82 -1.07
CA PRO A 165 14.19 -8.00 -0.85
C PRO A 165 13.11 -8.83 -0.15
N LYS A 166 12.33 -8.18 0.71
CA LYS A 166 11.25 -8.80 1.47
C LYS A 166 9.90 -8.54 0.83
N ALA A 167 9.04 -9.55 0.77
CA ALA A 167 7.64 -9.42 0.41
C ALA A 167 6.77 -9.89 1.57
N ILE A 168 5.91 -9.02 2.06
CA ILE A 168 4.91 -9.33 3.08
C ILE A 168 3.54 -9.35 2.40
N VAL A 169 2.94 -10.52 2.30
CA VAL A 169 1.60 -10.70 1.74
C VAL A 169 0.61 -10.72 2.91
N ALA A 170 -0.09 -9.62 3.10
CA ALA A 170 -1.04 -9.45 4.20
C ALA A 170 -2.46 -9.74 3.73
N HIS A 171 -3.07 -10.79 4.26
CA HIS A 171 -4.47 -11.12 4.03
C HIS A 171 -5.35 -10.17 4.84
N THR A 172 -6.08 -9.32 4.15
CA THR A 172 -6.90 -8.27 4.74
C THR A 172 -8.36 -8.37 4.30
N VAL A 173 -9.21 -7.62 4.98
CA VAL A 173 -10.62 -7.44 4.63
C VAL A 173 -10.80 -5.99 4.20
N LYS A 174 -11.18 -5.76 2.94
CA LYS A 174 -11.50 -4.40 2.46
C LYS A 174 -12.67 -3.84 3.28
N GLY A 175 -12.51 -2.61 3.81
CA GLY A 175 -13.54 -1.96 4.63
C GLY A 175 -13.62 -2.47 6.08
N LYS A 176 -12.59 -3.16 6.57
CA LYS A 176 -12.54 -3.74 7.91
C LYS A 176 -12.95 -2.77 9.02
N GLY A 177 -13.84 -3.24 9.89
CA GLY A 177 -14.34 -2.49 11.03
C GLY A 177 -15.63 -1.71 10.74
N VAL A 178 -16.08 -1.65 9.48
CA VAL A 178 -17.34 -0.99 9.10
C VAL A 178 -18.26 -2.02 8.45
N SER A 179 -19.32 -2.41 9.15
CA SER A 179 -20.15 -3.56 8.80
C SER A 179 -20.71 -3.54 7.37
N TYR A 180 -21.11 -2.37 6.88
CA TYR A 180 -21.65 -2.22 5.54
C TYR A 180 -20.56 -2.07 4.44
N MET A 181 -19.28 -1.97 4.82
CA MET A 181 -18.15 -1.84 3.89
C MET A 181 -17.36 -3.13 3.72
N GLU A 182 -17.35 -4.02 4.73
CA GLU A 182 -16.53 -5.23 4.71
C GLU A 182 -16.84 -6.10 3.48
N ASN A 183 -15.79 -6.39 2.68
CA ASN A 183 -15.87 -7.20 1.46
C ASN A 183 -16.88 -6.73 0.40
N VAL A 184 -17.20 -5.44 0.37
CA VAL A 184 -18.13 -4.87 -0.61
C VAL A 184 -17.35 -4.02 -1.62
N VAL A 185 -17.34 -4.49 -2.88
CA VAL A 185 -16.63 -3.87 -4.02
C VAL A 185 -17.02 -2.40 -4.22
N PHE A 186 -18.30 -2.06 -4.07
CA PHE A 186 -18.84 -0.71 -4.26
C PHE A 186 -18.04 0.37 -3.50
N TRP A 187 -17.55 0.04 -2.30
CA TRP A 187 -16.80 0.98 -1.46
C TRP A 187 -15.35 1.21 -1.90
N HIS A 188 -14.93 0.57 -2.99
CA HIS A 188 -13.61 0.87 -3.55
C HIS A 188 -13.50 2.32 -4.05
N GLY A 189 -14.56 2.87 -4.63
CA GLY A 189 -14.56 4.19 -5.25
C GLY A 189 -15.68 5.13 -4.80
N SER A 190 -16.41 4.79 -3.74
CA SER A 190 -17.56 5.56 -3.26
C SER A 190 -17.32 6.18 -1.90
N ALA A 191 -17.87 7.37 -1.67
CA ALA A 191 -17.88 8.01 -0.36
C ALA A 191 -19.19 7.68 0.38
N PRO A 192 -19.16 7.48 1.72
CA PRO A 192 -20.36 7.26 2.51
C PRO A 192 -21.23 8.52 2.59
N SER A 193 -22.56 8.34 2.72
CA SER A 193 -23.47 9.42 3.09
C SER A 193 -23.20 9.91 4.52
N ALA A 194 -23.85 11.02 4.91
CA ALA A 194 -23.70 11.53 6.28
C ALA A 194 -24.18 10.53 7.34
N GLU A 195 -25.28 9.82 7.07
CA GLU A 195 -25.81 8.78 7.94
C GLU A 195 -24.86 7.57 8.03
N GLN A 196 -24.36 7.11 6.88
CA GLN A 196 -23.38 6.03 6.80
C GLN A 196 -22.08 6.39 7.50
N MET A 197 -21.60 7.63 7.34
CA MET A 197 -20.41 8.12 8.03
C MET A 197 -20.62 8.09 9.56
N LYS A 198 -21.80 8.50 10.04
CA LYS A 198 -22.12 8.43 11.47
C LYS A 198 -22.08 7.00 11.98
N GLN A 199 -22.72 6.06 11.25
CA GLN A 199 -22.68 4.63 11.60
C GLN A 199 -21.24 4.12 11.65
N ALA A 200 -20.43 4.39 10.61
CA ALA A 200 -19.02 3.96 10.57
C ALA A 200 -18.22 4.49 11.75
N MET A 201 -18.41 5.76 12.12
CA MET A 201 -17.75 6.36 13.28
C MET A 201 -18.19 5.74 14.61
N ASP A 202 -19.42 5.24 14.71
CA ASP A 202 -19.90 4.55 15.91
C ASP A 202 -19.35 3.11 15.99
N GLU A 203 -19.18 2.43 14.85
CA GLU A 203 -18.62 1.08 14.77
C GLU A 203 -17.08 1.05 15.01
N LEU A 204 -16.38 2.16 14.75
CA LEU A 204 -14.91 2.27 14.89
C LEU A 204 -14.45 2.80 16.25
N LYS A 205 -15.35 3.00 17.22
CA LYS A 205 -15.01 3.39 18.59
C LYS A 205 -14.53 2.19 19.42
#